data_51025a8486ba16a74af3f227897ddb2b
#
_entry.id   51025a8486ba16a74af3f227897ddb2b
#
_cell.length_a   1.000
_cell.length_b   1.000
_cell.length_c   1.000
_cell.angle_alpha   90.00
_cell.angle_beta   90.00
_cell.angle_gamma   90.00
#
_symmetry.space_group_name_H-M   'P 1'
#
loop_
_entity.id
_entity.type
_entity.pdbx_description
1 polymer ?
#
loop_
_entity_poly.entity_id
_entity_poly.type
_entity_poly.pdbx_seq_one_letter_code
_entity_poly.pdbx_strand_id
1 'polypeptide(L)'
;MPRFALLGLTLALILIAPVPQALADDYPSRPIRLIIGFPPGSAADITARVVGDVMSQTLGQQVVVEARPGAGSSIAAEFVARAPADGYTLFIGTSSNVTNAAINSNLRFDLAKDFPPITPLTSLPLILAVHPSLGVSSVKELIALAKSKPGELTYASVGPGTVPHLSTELFALRTHTKLVHVPYQGSPPAVTDLLGGRVSIMLGVASTIMPHVEAGKLKALASGSLKRPQIAPNIPTIAESGLPDFDAGVWFGLLAPAGTPRPVVDKLNAVALGALKAPDVVDKLRKSGFEPLGSSPDEFTKRIASDLVKWGEAGKAAGLKK
;
A
#
# COMPACT_ATOMS: atom_id res chain seq x y z
N MET A 1 -56.46 -65.32 -2.64
CA MET A 1 -55.91 -64.72 -1.40
C MET A 1 -54.79 -63.78 -1.79
N PRO A 2 -54.96 -62.45 -1.85
CA PRO A 2 -53.88 -61.52 -2.18
C PRO A 2 -53.20 -61.02 -0.91
N ARG A 3 -51.85 -61.08 -0.89
CA ARG A 3 -50.97 -60.48 0.14
C ARG A 3 -50.72 -59.01 -0.15
N PHE A 4 -51.23 -58.15 0.73
CA PHE A 4 -50.90 -56.73 0.73
C PHE A 4 -49.47 -56.53 1.29
N ALA A 5 -48.57 -55.93 0.50
CA ALA A 5 -47.26 -55.44 0.90
C ALA A 5 -47.41 -53.95 1.27
N LEU A 6 -47.24 -53.61 2.57
CA LEU A 6 -47.14 -52.22 3.05
C LEU A 6 -45.71 -51.73 2.73
N LEU A 7 -45.65 -50.73 1.83
CA LEU A 7 -44.43 -49.90 1.66
C LEU A 7 -44.40 -48.82 2.76
N GLY A 8 -43.45 -48.94 3.70
CA GLY A 8 -43.17 -47.94 4.69
C GLY A 8 -42.36 -46.76 4.05
N LEU A 9 -42.98 -45.61 3.93
CA LEU A 9 -42.32 -44.37 3.47
C LEU A 9 -41.62 -43.71 4.69
N THR A 10 -40.31 -43.91 4.84
CA THR A 10 -39.48 -43.23 5.86
C THR A 10 -39.16 -41.83 5.41
N LEU A 11 -39.81 -40.84 5.98
CA LEU A 11 -39.58 -39.41 5.80
C LEU A 11 -38.32 -39.02 6.55
N ALA A 12 -37.19 -38.87 5.86
CA ALA A 12 -35.95 -38.35 6.42
C ALA A 12 -36.06 -36.84 6.71
N LEU A 13 -36.28 -36.48 7.97
CA LEU A 13 -36.30 -35.10 8.44
C LEU A 13 -34.85 -34.60 8.44
N ILE A 14 -34.45 -33.83 7.44
CA ILE A 14 -33.15 -33.13 7.41
C ILE A 14 -33.25 -32.01 8.44
N LEU A 15 -32.62 -32.22 9.63
CA LEU A 15 -32.38 -31.17 10.60
C LEU A 15 -31.35 -30.19 10.00
N ILE A 16 -31.83 -29.07 9.47
CA ILE A 16 -30.99 -27.89 9.18
C ILE A 16 -30.64 -27.32 10.54
N ALA A 17 -29.46 -27.65 11.04
CA ALA A 17 -28.91 -27.03 12.23
C ALA A 17 -28.69 -25.53 11.90
N PRO A 18 -29.21 -24.59 12.71
CA PRO A 18 -28.92 -23.18 12.53
C PRO A 18 -27.39 -23.00 12.72
N VAL A 19 -26.72 -22.47 11.70
CA VAL A 19 -25.33 -22.03 11.79
C VAL A 19 -25.32 -20.94 12.87
N PRO A 20 -24.50 -21.05 13.93
CA PRO A 20 -24.52 -20.10 15.01
C PRO A 20 -24.10 -18.72 14.50
N GLN A 21 -25.02 -17.80 14.35
CA GLN A 21 -24.81 -16.36 14.18
C GLN A 21 -24.14 -15.70 15.42
N ALA A 22 -23.94 -16.46 16.48
CA ALA A 22 -23.43 -16.01 17.79
C ALA A 22 -21.95 -15.58 17.81
N LEU A 23 -21.19 -15.75 16.73
CA LEU A 23 -19.75 -15.42 16.73
C LEU A 23 -19.43 -13.94 16.50
N ALA A 24 -20.39 -13.12 16.08
CA ALA A 24 -20.12 -11.70 15.76
C ALA A 24 -20.35 -10.75 16.96
N ASP A 25 -21.24 -11.11 17.89
CA ASP A 25 -21.60 -10.26 19.03
C ASP A 25 -20.49 -10.19 20.08
N ASP A 26 -19.71 -11.27 20.25
CA ASP A 26 -18.61 -11.36 21.23
C ASP A 26 -17.22 -11.04 20.63
N TYR A 27 -17.11 -10.71 19.33
CA TYR A 27 -15.83 -10.37 18.71
C TYR A 27 -15.45 -8.91 18.98
N PRO A 28 -14.19 -8.60 19.38
CA PRO A 28 -13.15 -9.51 19.82
C PRO A 28 -13.26 -9.85 21.31
N SER A 29 -13.04 -11.12 21.67
CA SER A 29 -12.99 -11.60 23.08
C SER A 29 -11.56 -11.84 23.59
N ARG A 30 -10.55 -11.64 22.72
CA ARG A 30 -9.12 -11.81 23.02
C ARG A 30 -8.28 -10.86 22.18
N PRO A 31 -6.97 -10.67 22.49
CA PRO A 31 -6.11 -9.79 21.73
C PRO A 31 -6.03 -10.14 20.25
N ILE A 32 -5.98 -9.09 19.41
CA ILE A 32 -5.81 -9.18 17.96
C ILE A 32 -4.34 -8.99 17.62
N ARG A 33 -3.78 -9.88 16.81
CA ARG A 33 -2.41 -9.77 16.28
C ARG A 33 -2.43 -8.99 14.97
N LEU A 34 -1.69 -7.88 14.91
CA LEU A 34 -1.53 -7.06 13.72
C LEU A 34 -0.13 -7.27 13.14
N ILE A 35 -0.04 -8.09 12.11
CA ILE A 35 1.22 -8.49 11.49
C ILE A 35 1.69 -7.42 10.52
N ILE A 36 2.96 -7.03 10.62
CA ILE A 36 3.64 -6.12 9.71
C ILE A 36 4.84 -6.80 9.05
N GLY A 37 5.12 -6.49 7.78
CA GLY A 37 6.21 -7.10 7.01
C GLY A 37 7.51 -6.30 7.01
N PHE A 38 7.66 -5.32 7.93
CA PHE A 38 8.82 -4.44 8.03
C PHE A 38 9.31 -4.34 9.48
N PRO A 39 10.58 -3.94 9.71
CA PRO A 39 11.11 -3.81 11.06
C PRO A 39 10.35 -2.77 11.90
N PRO A 40 10.46 -2.85 13.24
CA PRO A 40 10.01 -1.80 14.15
C PRO A 40 10.61 -0.43 13.77
N GLY A 41 9.84 0.65 13.95
CA GLY A 41 10.20 2.02 13.54
C GLY A 41 10.01 2.31 12.05
N SER A 42 9.62 1.33 11.24
CA SER A 42 9.25 1.54 9.84
C SER A 42 7.92 2.28 9.70
N ALA A 43 7.63 2.79 8.50
CA ALA A 43 6.36 3.42 8.19
C ALA A 43 5.14 2.48 8.43
N ALA A 44 5.30 1.19 8.18
CA ALA A 44 4.27 0.19 8.50
C ALA A 44 4.06 0.06 10.01
N ASP A 45 5.13 0.06 10.82
CA ASP A 45 5.07 -0.01 12.27
C ASP A 45 4.42 1.24 12.86
N ILE A 46 4.80 2.42 12.38
CA ILE A 46 4.20 3.70 12.81
C ILE A 46 2.68 3.69 12.52
N THR A 47 2.28 3.33 11.31
CA THR A 47 0.86 3.23 10.93
C THR A 47 0.12 2.22 11.83
N ALA A 48 0.69 1.02 12.00
CA ALA A 48 0.09 -0.05 12.78
C ALA A 48 -0.11 0.34 14.24
N ARG A 49 0.88 0.99 14.87
CA ARG A 49 0.78 1.42 16.28
C ARG A 49 -0.19 2.57 16.46
N VAL A 50 -0.07 3.62 15.64
CA VAL A 50 -0.93 4.81 15.78
C VAL A 50 -2.40 4.44 15.61
N VAL A 51 -2.75 3.61 14.63
CA VAL A 51 -4.13 3.18 14.40
C VAL A 51 -4.53 2.07 15.38
N GLY A 52 -3.62 1.12 15.65
CA GLY A 52 -3.85 -0.02 16.56
C GLY A 52 -4.12 0.38 18.00
N ASP A 53 -3.49 1.45 18.51
CA ASP A 53 -3.73 1.98 19.85
C ASP A 53 -5.20 2.42 20.02
N VAL A 54 -5.73 3.18 19.05
CA VAL A 54 -7.13 3.64 19.08
C VAL A 54 -8.11 2.49 18.82
N MET A 55 -7.75 1.57 17.90
CA MET A 55 -8.54 0.35 17.70
C MET A 55 -8.63 -0.46 18.99
N SER A 56 -7.53 -0.58 19.76
CA SER A 56 -7.51 -1.31 21.04
C SER A 56 -8.50 -0.72 22.05
N GLN A 57 -8.51 0.61 22.16
CA GLN A 57 -9.43 1.32 23.06
C GLN A 57 -10.90 1.10 22.66
N THR A 58 -11.18 1.21 21.35
CA THR A 58 -12.55 1.09 20.81
C THR A 58 -13.08 -0.35 20.91
N LEU A 59 -12.21 -1.34 20.69
CA LEU A 59 -12.56 -2.77 20.70
C LEU A 59 -12.58 -3.37 22.11
N GLY A 60 -12.00 -2.70 23.12
CA GLY A 60 -11.83 -3.24 24.46
C GLY A 60 -10.85 -4.42 24.53
N GLN A 61 -10.09 -4.67 23.49
CA GLN A 61 -9.10 -5.74 23.39
C GLN A 61 -7.80 -5.19 22.76
N GLN A 62 -6.67 -5.69 23.22
CA GLN A 62 -5.38 -5.24 22.70
C GLN A 62 -5.18 -5.58 21.23
N VAL A 63 -4.67 -4.63 20.43
CA VAL A 63 -4.15 -4.84 19.08
C VAL A 63 -2.62 -4.87 19.17
N VAL A 64 -2.06 -6.07 19.11
CA VAL A 64 -0.61 -6.32 19.31
C VAL A 64 0.10 -6.32 17.97
N VAL A 65 0.99 -5.34 17.76
CA VAL A 65 1.79 -5.25 16.53
C VAL A 65 2.96 -6.23 16.59
N GLU A 66 3.04 -7.13 15.61
CA GLU A 66 4.09 -8.14 15.47
C GLU A 66 4.82 -7.99 14.13
N ALA A 67 6.13 -7.75 14.19
CA ALA A 67 6.96 -7.59 13.00
C ALA A 67 7.48 -8.95 12.49
N ARG A 68 7.27 -9.22 11.19
CA ARG A 68 7.83 -10.37 10.44
C ARG A 68 8.50 -9.87 9.16
N PRO A 69 9.66 -9.20 9.28
CA PRO A 69 10.31 -8.57 8.14
C PRO A 69 10.91 -9.60 7.18
N GLY A 70 11.02 -9.20 5.91
CA GLY A 70 11.74 -9.95 4.88
C GLY A 70 10.98 -10.04 3.55
N ALA A 71 11.75 -10.26 2.48
CA ALA A 71 11.28 -10.42 1.11
C ALA A 71 10.22 -9.37 0.66
N GLY A 72 10.43 -8.09 1.00
CA GLY A 72 9.47 -7.02 0.67
C GLY A 72 8.09 -7.21 1.30
N SER A 73 8.04 -7.73 2.55
CA SER A 73 6.80 -8.08 3.28
C SER A 73 6.13 -9.41 2.86
N SER A 74 6.72 -10.18 1.93
CA SER A 74 6.13 -11.46 1.50
C SER A 74 6.14 -12.51 2.60
N ILE A 75 7.14 -12.52 3.51
CA ILE A 75 7.18 -13.45 4.65
C ILE A 75 5.97 -13.22 5.58
N ALA A 76 5.65 -11.97 5.88
CA ALA A 76 4.49 -11.62 6.67
C ALA A 76 3.18 -12.00 5.95
N ALA A 77 3.09 -11.72 4.65
CA ALA A 77 1.94 -12.08 3.84
C ALA A 77 1.70 -13.60 3.83
N GLU A 78 2.73 -14.42 3.56
CA GLU A 78 2.61 -15.89 3.60
C GLU A 78 2.15 -16.40 4.97
N PHE A 79 2.65 -15.80 6.06
CA PHE A 79 2.24 -16.15 7.40
C PHE A 79 0.76 -15.89 7.64
N VAL A 80 0.26 -14.70 7.23
CA VAL A 80 -1.14 -14.31 7.44
C VAL A 80 -2.08 -15.07 6.50
N ALA A 81 -1.68 -15.34 5.25
CA ALA A 81 -2.48 -16.15 4.32
C ALA A 81 -2.84 -17.54 4.87
N ARG A 82 -2.01 -18.07 5.78
CA ARG A 82 -2.22 -19.39 6.43
C ARG A 82 -2.81 -19.30 7.83
N ALA A 83 -3.10 -18.08 8.31
CA ALA A 83 -3.68 -17.90 9.64
C ALA A 83 -5.19 -18.26 9.64
N PRO A 84 -5.77 -18.61 10.81
CA PRO A 84 -7.20 -18.79 10.95
C PRO A 84 -7.97 -17.54 10.50
N ALA A 85 -9.06 -17.76 9.76
CA ALA A 85 -9.91 -16.69 9.23
C ALA A 85 -10.97 -16.23 10.27
N ASP A 86 -10.53 -15.94 11.48
CA ASP A 86 -11.38 -15.61 12.63
C ASP A 86 -11.29 -14.12 13.04
N GLY A 87 -10.50 -13.33 12.30
CA GLY A 87 -10.29 -11.91 12.59
C GLY A 87 -9.26 -11.60 13.66
N TYR A 88 -8.63 -12.58 14.30
CA TYR A 88 -7.63 -12.35 15.36
C TYR A 88 -6.19 -12.29 14.85
N THR A 89 -5.97 -12.55 13.58
CA THR A 89 -4.69 -12.29 12.91
C THR A 89 -4.95 -11.43 11.68
N LEU A 90 -4.47 -10.19 11.71
CA LEU A 90 -4.65 -9.20 10.65
C LEU A 90 -3.30 -8.85 10.03
N PHE A 91 -3.31 -8.26 8.86
CA PHE A 91 -2.12 -7.89 8.12
C PHE A 91 -2.12 -6.40 7.76
N ILE A 92 -1.02 -5.71 8.00
CA ILE A 92 -0.73 -4.44 7.35
C ILE A 92 -0.10 -4.74 6.00
N GLY A 93 -0.96 -4.85 4.99
CA GLY A 93 -0.54 -4.91 3.60
C GLY A 93 -0.07 -3.55 3.11
N THR A 94 0.78 -3.56 2.09
CA THR A 94 1.38 -2.34 1.54
C THR A 94 1.35 -2.36 0.02
N SER A 95 1.51 -1.19 -0.60
CA SER A 95 1.71 -1.10 -2.04
C SER A 95 2.91 -1.93 -2.53
N SER A 96 3.91 -2.22 -1.66
CA SER A 96 5.01 -3.13 -2.02
C SER A 96 4.56 -4.58 -2.19
N ASN A 97 3.52 -5.03 -1.45
CA ASN A 97 2.93 -6.35 -1.71
C ASN A 97 2.25 -6.40 -3.07
N VAL A 98 1.59 -5.30 -3.47
CA VAL A 98 0.94 -5.19 -4.78
C VAL A 98 1.97 -5.14 -5.90
N THR A 99 3.01 -4.30 -5.79
CA THR A 99 4.08 -4.24 -6.80
C THR A 99 4.78 -5.59 -6.94
N ASN A 100 5.08 -6.25 -5.83
CA ASN A 100 5.69 -7.57 -5.86
C ASN A 100 4.77 -8.62 -6.52
N ALA A 101 3.48 -8.64 -6.17
CA ALA A 101 2.51 -9.54 -6.80
C ALA A 101 2.33 -9.27 -8.30
N ALA A 102 2.45 -8.02 -8.73
CA ALA A 102 2.32 -7.63 -10.12
C ALA A 102 3.50 -8.08 -11.02
N ILE A 103 4.71 -8.24 -10.44
CA ILE A 103 5.93 -8.56 -11.21
C ILE A 103 6.53 -9.94 -10.91
N ASN A 104 6.14 -10.59 -9.80
CA ASN A 104 6.71 -11.85 -9.36
C ASN A 104 5.66 -12.97 -9.38
N SER A 105 5.84 -13.93 -10.30
CA SER A 105 4.95 -15.10 -10.44
C SER A 105 5.20 -16.21 -9.42
N ASN A 106 6.27 -16.12 -8.61
CA ASN A 106 6.69 -17.19 -7.70
C ASN A 106 6.27 -16.96 -6.23
N LEU A 107 5.28 -16.09 -6.00
CA LEU A 107 4.74 -15.88 -4.67
C LEU A 107 3.94 -17.11 -4.20
N ARG A 108 4.03 -17.42 -2.91
CA ARG A 108 3.29 -18.54 -2.28
C ARG A 108 1.93 -18.10 -1.73
N PHE A 109 1.44 -16.96 -2.18
CA PHE A 109 0.12 -16.40 -1.88
C PHE A 109 -0.41 -15.63 -3.09
N ASP A 110 -1.72 -15.50 -3.17
CA ASP A 110 -2.42 -14.65 -4.15
C ASP A 110 -2.97 -13.42 -3.42
N LEU A 111 -2.39 -12.26 -3.68
CA LEU A 111 -2.76 -11.03 -2.97
C LEU A 111 -4.24 -10.68 -3.11
N ALA A 112 -4.84 -10.98 -4.25
CA ALA A 112 -6.24 -10.64 -4.52
C ALA A 112 -7.23 -11.64 -3.90
N LYS A 113 -6.82 -12.91 -3.74
CA LYS A 113 -7.69 -13.99 -3.23
C LYS A 113 -7.51 -14.25 -1.74
N ASP A 114 -6.26 -14.19 -1.25
CA ASP A 114 -5.94 -14.62 0.11
C ASP A 114 -6.11 -13.50 1.15
N PHE A 115 -6.34 -12.24 0.70
CA PHE A 115 -6.41 -11.08 1.58
C PHE A 115 -7.61 -10.19 1.28
N PRO A 116 -8.82 -10.52 1.78
CA PRO A 116 -9.93 -9.57 1.76
C PRO A 116 -9.54 -8.26 2.44
N PRO A 117 -9.63 -7.13 1.70
CA PRO A 117 -9.28 -5.82 2.25
C PRO A 117 -10.32 -5.35 3.26
N ILE A 118 -9.84 -4.69 4.32
CA ILE A 118 -10.69 -4.04 5.32
C ILE A 118 -10.79 -2.55 5.02
N THR A 119 -9.65 -1.85 5.03
CA THR A 119 -9.57 -0.41 4.67
C THR A 119 -8.13 0.01 4.42
N PRO A 120 -7.86 0.97 3.51
CA PRO A 120 -6.57 1.64 3.47
C PRO A 120 -6.44 2.54 4.72
N LEU A 121 -5.29 2.50 5.37
CA LEU A 121 -5.05 3.26 6.60
C LEU A 121 -4.35 4.58 6.32
N THR A 122 -3.18 4.52 5.68
CA THR A 122 -2.36 5.70 5.43
C THR A 122 -1.68 5.64 4.07
N SER A 123 -1.27 6.80 3.57
CA SER A 123 -0.33 6.88 2.45
C SER A 123 0.84 7.80 2.76
N LEU A 124 1.95 7.56 2.06
CA LEU A 124 3.10 8.44 1.98
C LEU A 124 3.21 8.93 0.54
N PRO A 125 2.98 10.22 0.27
CA PRO A 125 3.11 10.77 -1.06
C PRO A 125 4.57 10.72 -1.53
N LEU A 126 4.76 10.51 -2.83
CA LEU A 126 6.05 10.64 -3.47
C LEU A 126 6.20 12.04 -4.06
N ILE A 127 7.41 12.58 -4.02
CA ILE A 127 7.78 13.85 -4.63
C ILE A 127 8.78 13.59 -5.75
N LEU A 128 8.46 14.06 -6.94
CA LEU A 128 9.38 14.11 -8.07
C LEU A 128 10.36 15.27 -7.84
N ALA A 129 11.54 14.91 -7.38
CA ALA A 129 12.61 15.85 -7.08
C ALA A 129 13.77 15.70 -8.07
N VAL A 130 14.44 16.82 -8.33
CA VAL A 130 15.62 16.87 -9.18
C VAL A 130 16.75 17.63 -8.51
N HIS A 131 17.99 17.31 -8.88
CA HIS A 131 19.15 18.14 -8.50
C HIS A 131 19.07 19.50 -9.26
N PRO A 132 19.35 20.64 -8.61
CA PRO A 132 19.24 21.97 -9.22
C PRO A 132 20.07 22.17 -10.50
N SER A 133 21.21 21.47 -10.62
CA SER A 133 22.06 21.52 -11.83
C SER A 133 21.39 21.07 -13.10
N LEU A 134 20.25 20.37 -13.00
CA LEU A 134 19.49 19.95 -14.17
C LEU A 134 18.84 21.11 -14.90
N GLY A 135 18.68 22.27 -14.24
CA GLY A 135 18.19 23.51 -14.85
C GLY A 135 16.70 23.53 -15.18
N VAL A 136 15.93 22.53 -14.72
CA VAL A 136 14.48 22.44 -14.98
C VAL A 136 13.65 22.91 -13.78
N SER A 137 12.44 23.41 -14.05
CA SER A 137 11.55 24.00 -13.04
C SER A 137 10.13 23.42 -13.08
N SER A 138 9.86 22.54 -14.02
CA SER A 138 8.55 21.93 -14.21
C SER A 138 8.67 20.50 -14.76
N VAL A 139 7.61 19.71 -14.59
CA VAL A 139 7.50 18.38 -15.21
C VAL A 139 7.63 18.47 -16.73
N LYS A 140 7.04 19.49 -17.33
CA LYS A 140 7.11 19.71 -18.79
C LYS A 140 8.55 19.92 -19.26
N GLU A 141 9.33 20.74 -18.56
CA GLU A 141 10.75 20.96 -18.88
C GLU A 141 11.59 19.71 -18.66
N LEU A 142 11.32 18.94 -17.59
CA LEU A 142 11.98 17.66 -17.37
C LEU A 142 11.73 16.68 -18.51
N ILE A 143 10.47 16.57 -18.97
CA ILE A 143 10.10 15.72 -20.09
C ILE A 143 10.82 16.16 -21.38
N ALA A 144 10.85 17.47 -21.65
CA ALA A 144 11.54 18.02 -22.82
C ALA A 144 13.05 17.71 -22.79
N LEU A 145 13.69 17.90 -21.63
CA LEU A 145 15.10 17.58 -21.42
C LEU A 145 15.38 16.07 -21.61
N ALA A 146 14.56 15.21 -21.01
CA ALA A 146 14.71 13.76 -21.13
C ALA A 146 14.52 13.26 -22.57
N LYS A 147 13.64 13.90 -23.34
CA LYS A 147 13.48 13.60 -24.78
C LYS A 147 14.65 14.09 -25.64
N SER A 148 15.29 15.20 -25.27
CA SER A 148 16.48 15.70 -25.97
C SER A 148 17.76 14.92 -25.69
N LYS A 149 17.77 14.18 -24.55
CA LYS A 149 18.90 13.39 -24.06
C LYS A 149 18.47 11.97 -23.67
N PRO A 150 18.02 11.15 -24.63
CA PRO A 150 17.46 9.83 -24.32
C PRO A 150 18.53 8.89 -23.75
N GLY A 151 18.29 8.39 -22.52
CA GLY A 151 19.22 7.47 -21.84
C GLY A 151 20.43 8.14 -21.17
N GLU A 152 20.44 9.48 -21.04
CA GLU A 152 21.51 10.18 -20.31
C GLU A 152 21.07 10.56 -18.88
N LEU A 153 19.78 10.85 -18.64
CA LEU A 153 19.31 11.23 -17.33
C LEU A 153 19.15 10.01 -16.43
N THR A 154 19.81 10.06 -15.28
CA THR A 154 19.74 9.02 -14.26
C THR A 154 18.65 9.29 -13.24
N TYR A 155 18.01 8.24 -12.72
CA TYR A 155 17.10 8.35 -11.59
C TYR A 155 17.42 7.36 -10.49
N ALA A 156 17.27 7.80 -9.24
CA ALA A 156 17.45 6.97 -8.06
C ALA A 156 16.14 6.26 -7.67
N SER A 157 16.24 5.01 -7.23
CA SER A 157 15.19 4.32 -6.49
C SER A 157 15.73 3.67 -5.22
N VAL A 158 14.81 3.20 -4.35
CA VAL A 158 15.18 2.49 -3.12
C VAL A 158 15.31 0.97 -3.34
N GLY A 159 15.46 0.55 -4.59
CA GLY A 159 15.68 -0.82 -5.03
C GLY A 159 14.75 -1.26 -6.17
N PRO A 160 15.11 -2.33 -6.89
CA PRO A 160 14.30 -2.89 -7.96
C PRO A 160 12.91 -3.35 -7.48
N GLY A 161 11.87 -3.12 -8.27
CA GLY A 161 10.49 -3.53 -7.96
C GLY A 161 9.80 -2.71 -6.87
N THR A 162 10.48 -1.72 -6.28
CA THR A 162 9.86 -0.81 -5.29
C THR A 162 8.95 0.21 -5.95
N VAL A 163 8.03 0.81 -5.18
CA VAL A 163 7.13 1.84 -5.70
C VAL A 163 7.88 3.02 -6.32
N PRO A 164 8.95 3.59 -5.72
CA PRO A 164 9.76 4.62 -6.37
C PRO A 164 10.35 4.20 -7.74
N HIS A 165 10.80 2.95 -7.87
CA HIS A 165 11.29 2.42 -9.13
C HIS A 165 10.17 2.36 -10.17
N LEU A 166 9.10 1.59 -9.87
CA LEU A 166 8.00 1.37 -10.81
C LEU A 166 7.24 2.66 -11.16
N SER A 167 7.15 3.60 -10.22
CA SER A 167 6.55 4.91 -10.48
C SER A 167 7.37 5.73 -11.48
N THR A 168 8.70 5.67 -11.39
CA THR A 168 9.57 6.38 -12.34
C THR A 168 9.53 5.71 -13.70
N GLU A 169 9.48 4.37 -13.76
CA GLU A 169 9.29 3.64 -15.01
C GLU A 169 7.91 3.93 -15.64
N LEU A 170 6.84 3.99 -14.83
CA LEU A 170 5.52 4.40 -15.30
C LEU A 170 5.53 5.84 -15.84
N PHE A 171 6.24 6.76 -15.17
CA PHE A 171 6.42 8.12 -15.65
C PHE A 171 7.16 8.12 -16.99
N ALA A 172 8.27 7.41 -17.11
CA ALA A 172 9.06 7.31 -18.35
C ALA A 172 8.24 6.69 -19.49
N LEU A 173 7.47 5.63 -19.22
CA LEU A 173 6.56 5.00 -20.17
C LEU A 173 5.51 6.00 -20.70
N ARG A 174 4.80 6.68 -19.81
CA ARG A 174 3.70 7.59 -20.16
C ARG A 174 4.17 8.88 -20.83
N THR A 175 5.42 9.27 -20.60
CA THR A 175 6.04 10.46 -21.22
C THR A 175 6.84 10.12 -22.48
N HIS A 176 6.99 8.83 -22.81
CA HIS A 176 7.84 8.36 -23.89
C HIS A 176 9.28 8.87 -23.75
N THR A 177 9.84 8.83 -22.54
CA THR A 177 11.22 9.19 -22.22
C THR A 177 12.05 7.94 -21.89
N LYS A 178 13.38 8.05 -22.01
CA LYS A 178 14.33 7.00 -21.61
C LYS A 178 15.19 7.54 -20.47
N LEU A 179 15.03 6.94 -19.27
CA LEU A 179 15.81 7.26 -18.08
C LEU A 179 16.68 6.05 -17.69
N VAL A 180 17.79 6.29 -17.00
CA VAL A 180 18.70 5.23 -16.53
C VAL A 180 18.47 4.99 -15.04
N HIS A 181 18.09 3.78 -14.69
CA HIS A 181 17.84 3.39 -13.30
C HIS A 181 19.15 3.17 -12.53
N VAL A 182 19.27 3.82 -11.37
CA VAL A 182 20.33 3.61 -10.38
C VAL A 182 19.69 3.13 -9.07
N PRO A 183 19.78 1.83 -8.76
CA PRO A 183 19.17 1.27 -7.55
C PRO A 183 20.04 1.50 -6.31
N TYR A 184 19.40 1.84 -5.18
CA TYR A 184 20.01 1.99 -3.86
C TYR A 184 19.35 1.05 -2.85
N GLN A 185 20.06 0.79 -1.74
CA GLN A 185 19.49 0.04 -0.60
C GLN A 185 18.79 0.98 0.39
N GLY A 186 17.69 1.63 -0.06
CA GLY A 186 16.90 2.53 0.75
C GLY A 186 17.07 4.02 0.40
N SER A 187 16.29 4.88 1.07
CA SER A 187 16.25 6.32 0.80
C SER A 187 17.54 7.09 1.17
N PRO A 188 18.22 6.83 2.30
CA PRO A 188 19.35 7.65 2.70
C PRO A 188 20.49 7.73 1.66
N PRO A 189 21.04 6.60 1.14
CA PRO A 189 22.08 6.69 0.12
C PRO A 189 21.57 7.27 -1.20
N ALA A 190 20.32 7.01 -1.60
CA ALA A 190 19.72 7.58 -2.79
C ALA A 190 19.62 9.11 -2.72
N VAL A 191 19.14 9.63 -1.57
CA VAL A 191 19.05 11.09 -1.33
C VAL A 191 20.43 11.73 -1.27
N THR A 192 21.42 11.07 -0.66
CA THR A 192 22.81 11.57 -0.63
C THR A 192 23.37 11.76 -2.03
N ASP A 193 23.18 10.81 -2.92
CA ASP A 193 23.67 10.90 -4.30
C ASP A 193 22.85 11.88 -5.15
N LEU A 194 21.56 12.04 -4.88
CA LEU A 194 20.74 13.08 -5.50
C LEU A 194 21.23 14.48 -5.07
N LEU A 195 21.53 14.68 -3.78
CA LEU A 195 22.10 15.93 -3.24
C LEU A 195 23.49 16.25 -3.81
N GLY A 196 24.26 15.21 -4.11
CA GLY A 196 25.58 15.31 -4.73
C GLY A 196 25.55 15.45 -6.24
N GLY A 197 24.36 15.43 -6.89
CA GLY A 197 24.23 15.48 -8.33
C GLY A 197 24.74 14.26 -9.10
N ARG A 198 25.05 13.13 -8.40
CA ARG A 198 25.45 11.87 -9.02
C ARG A 198 24.30 11.18 -9.73
N VAL A 199 23.09 11.40 -9.24
CA VAL A 199 21.83 11.06 -9.93
C VAL A 199 21.00 12.32 -10.10
N SER A 200 20.25 12.37 -11.19
CA SER A 200 19.56 13.60 -11.61
C SER A 200 18.16 13.75 -11.02
N ILE A 201 17.47 12.63 -10.82
CA ILE A 201 16.02 12.57 -10.56
C ILE A 201 15.76 11.54 -9.45
N MET A 202 14.76 11.81 -8.64
CA MET A 202 14.18 10.81 -7.72
C MET A 202 12.69 11.08 -7.53
N LEU A 203 11.86 10.05 -7.68
CA LEU A 203 10.49 10.05 -7.19
C LEU A 203 10.52 9.41 -5.80
N GLY A 204 10.76 10.22 -4.78
CA GLY A 204 11.05 9.78 -3.42
C GLY A 204 9.95 10.15 -2.42
N VAL A 205 9.94 9.47 -1.28
CA VAL A 205 8.94 9.72 -0.21
C VAL A 205 9.07 11.16 0.30
N ALA A 206 7.94 11.86 0.41
CA ALA A 206 7.89 13.28 0.76
C ALA A 206 8.65 13.60 2.07
N SER A 207 8.51 12.77 3.11
CA SER A 207 9.20 12.96 4.39
C SER A 207 10.73 12.97 4.29
N THR A 208 11.31 12.31 3.27
CA THR A 208 12.77 12.30 3.04
C THR A 208 13.24 13.37 2.06
N ILE A 209 12.36 13.84 1.17
CA ILE A 209 12.69 14.81 0.11
C ILE A 209 12.43 16.24 0.55
N MET A 210 11.28 16.53 1.19
CA MET A 210 10.85 17.89 1.51
C MET A 210 11.81 18.69 2.36
N PRO A 211 12.49 18.16 3.40
CA PRO A 211 13.47 18.91 4.16
C PRO A 211 14.62 19.48 3.31
N HIS A 212 15.00 18.76 2.24
CA HIS A 212 16.04 19.22 1.32
C HIS A 212 15.53 20.22 0.28
N VAL A 213 14.23 20.13 -0.08
CA VAL A 213 13.57 21.13 -0.93
C VAL A 213 13.43 22.45 -0.18
N GLU A 214 12.98 22.42 1.07
CA GLU A 214 12.85 23.59 1.94
C GLU A 214 14.22 24.28 2.20
N ALA A 215 15.28 23.48 2.31
CA ALA A 215 16.66 23.96 2.41
C ALA A 215 17.25 24.45 1.06
N GLY A 216 16.49 24.42 -0.04
CA GLY A 216 16.94 24.84 -1.38
C GLY A 216 18.00 23.92 -2.03
N LYS A 217 18.26 22.75 -1.45
CA LYS A 217 19.27 21.79 -1.95
C LYS A 217 18.72 20.89 -3.07
N LEU A 218 17.41 20.68 -3.10
CA LEU A 218 16.70 19.97 -4.16
C LEU A 218 15.56 20.82 -4.70
N LYS A 219 15.11 20.50 -5.91
CA LYS A 219 13.95 21.13 -6.51
C LYS A 219 12.82 20.10 -6.65
N ALA A 220 11.69 20.36 -6.01
CA ALA A 220 10.48 19.57 -6.22
C ALA A 220 9.73 20.06 -7.43
N LEU A 221 9.42 19.17 -8.38
CA LEU A 221 8.68 19.50 -9.60
C LEU A 221 7.19 19.16 -9.48
N ALA A 222 6.86 18.03 -8.85
CA ALA A 222 5.48 17.61 -8.66
C ALA A 222 5.37 16.53 -7.57
N SER A 223 4.14 16.31 -7.09
CA SER A 223 3.82 15.12 -6.29
C SER A 223 3.24 14.01 -7.16
N GLY A 224 3.50 12.76 -6.76
CA GLY A 224 2.97 11.57 -7.44
C GLY A 224 1.52 11.27 -7.11
N SER A 225 0.89 11.97 -6.17
CA SER A 225 -0.49 11.73 -5.73
C SER A 225 -1.49 12.37 -6.69
N LEU A 226 -2.74 11.86 -6.74
CA LEU A 226 -3.83 12.50 -7.52
C LEU A 226 -4.20 13.89 -7.00
N LYS A 227 -4.07 14.12 -5.69
CA LYS A 227 -4.32 15.41 -5.04
C LYS A 227 -3.03 15.90 -4.42
N ARG A 228 -2.87 17.22 -4.32
CA ARG A 228 -1.72 17.83 -3.64
C ARG A 228 -1.68 17.37 -2.19
N PRO A 229 -0.56 16.78 -1.72
CA PRO A 229 -0.47 16.29 -0.36
C PRO A 229 -0.32 17.46 0.63
N GLN A 230 -0.85 17.31 1.85
CA GLN A 230 -0.78 18.38 2.85
C GLN A 230 0.65 18.74 3.27
N ILE A 231 1.57 17.78 3.21
CA ILE A 231 3.00 18.03 3.48
C ILE A 231 3.66 18.92 2.40
N ALA A 232 3.03 19.06 1.23
CA ALA A 232 3.56 19.84 0.11
C ALA A 232 2.41 20.50 -0.69
N PRO A 233 1.57 21.37 -0.09
CA PRO A 233 0.34 21.88 -0.70
C PRO A 233 0.60 22.81 -1.89
N ASN A 234 1.79 23.41 -1.96
CA ASN A 234 2.20 24.32 -3.03
C ASN A 234 2.83 23.59 -4.22
N ILE A 235 3.10 22.28 -4.11
CA ILE A 235 3.69 21.49 -5.20
C ILE A 235 2.54 20.90 -6.04
N PRO A 236 2.50 21.13 -7.36
CA PRO A 236 1.48 20.56 -8.23
C PRO A 236 1.62 19.03 -8.26
N THR A 237 0.57 18.33 -8.68
CA THR A 237 0.67 16.90 -8.94
C THR A 237 1.22 16.64 -10.34
N ILE A 238 1.74 15.43 -10.56
CA ILE A 238 2.12 14.95 -11.90
C ILE A 238 0.88 14.93 -12.80
N ALA A 239 -0.30 14.59 -12.23
CA ALA A 239 -1.57 14.62 -12.94
C ALA A 239 -1.94 16.04 -13.42
N GLU A 240 -1.83 17.06 -12.55
CA GLU A 240 -2.01 18.48 -12.91
C GLU A 240 -0.97 18.95 -13.95
N SER A 241 0.18 18.30 -14.01
CA SER A 241 1.29 18.66 -14.90
C SER A 241 1.22 18.00 -16.28
N GLY A 242 0.09 17.39 -16.64
CA GLY A 242 -0.18 16.86 -17.98
C GLY A 242 -0.17 15.34 -18.12
N LEU A 243 -0.10 14.59 -17.01
CA LEU A 243 -0.27 13.14 -17.01
C LEU A 243 -1.52 12.75 -16.18
N PRO A 244 -2.73 12.92 -16.71
CA PRO A 244 -3.97 12.65 -15.98
C PRO A 244 -3.94 11.22 -15.41
N ASP A 245 -4.55 11.02 -14.24
CA ASP A 245 -4.61 9.72 -13.54
C ASP A 245 -3.25 9.14 -13.13
N PHE A 246 -2.18 9.95 -13.13
CA PHE A 246 -0.93 9.52 -12.53
C PHE A 246 -1.08 9.51 -11.01
N ASP A 247 -1.14 8.31 -10.44
CA ASP A 247 -1.21 8.09 -9.00
C ASP A 247 -0.12 7.12 -8.58
N ALA A 248 0.86 7.64 -7.86
CA ALA A 248 2.00 6.90 -7.34
C ALA A 248 2.28 7.35 -5.90
N GLY A 249 2.00 6.48 -4.98
CA GLY A 249 2.26 6.68 -3.56
C GLY A 249 2.44 5.35 -2.86
N VAL A 250 3.12 5.38 -1.73
CA VAL A 250 3.19 4.22 -0.85
C VAL A 250 1.96 4.27 0.06
N TRP A 251 1.17 3.21 0.08
CA TRP A 251 0.06 3.08 1.01
C TRP A 251 0.22 1.88 1.92
N PHE A 252 -0.42 1.95 3.08
CA PHE A 252 -0.55 0.90 4.08
C PHE A 252 -2.04 0.66 4.33
N GLY A 253 -2.45 -0.60 4.39
CA GLY A 253 -3.85 -0.95 4.55
C GLY A 253 -4.05 -2.18 5.42
N LEU A 254 -5.20 -2.23 6.08
CA LEU A 254 -5.62 -3.33 6.92
C LEU A 254 -6.27 -4.41 6.06
N LEU A 255 -5.77 -5.62 6.16
CA LEU A 255 -6.23 -6.81 5.44
C LEU A 255 -6.48 -7.94 6.42
N ALA A 256 -7.35 -8.89 6.05
CA ALA A 256 -7.61 -10.11 6.81
C ALA A 256 -7.28 -11.35 5.98
N PRO A 257 -7.12 -12.55 6.59
CA PRO A 257 -7.08 -13.82 5.86
C PRO A 257 -8.36 -14.10 5.08
N ALA A 258 -8.25 -14.79 3.95
CA ALA A 258 -9.41 -15.24 3.17
C ALA A 258 -10.37 -16.06 4.04
N GLY A 259 -11.67 -15.84 3.88
CA GLY A 259 -12.72 -16.51 4.66
C GLY A 259 -13.06 -15.84 5.98
N THR A 260 -12.41 -14.71 6.36
CA THR A 260 -12.81 -13.93 7.54
C THR A 260 -14.28 -13.48 7.38
N PRO A 261 -15.15 -13.74 8.39
CA PRO A 261 -16.58 -13.45 8.29
C PRO A 261 -16.84 -11.97 8.00
N ARG A 262 -17.79 -11.69 7.11
CA ARG A 262 -18.12 -10.32 6.71
C ARG A 262 -18.47 -9.40 7.89
N PRO A 263 -19.24 -9.82 8.92
CA PRO A 263 -19.50 -8.99 10.09
C PRO A 263 -18.22 -8.58 10.85
N VAL A 264 -17.20 -9.44 10.90
CA VAL A 264 -15.90 -9.13 11.50
C VAL A 264 -15.16 -8.08 10.66
N VAL A 265 -15.14 -8.24 9.34
CA VAL A 265 -14.54 -7.27 8.41
C VAL A 265 -15.22 -5.90 8.55
N ASP A 266 -16.55 -5.86 8.58
CA ASP A 266 -17.33 -4.62 8.69
C ASP A 266 -17.09 -3.93 10.04
N LYS A 267 -17.02 -4.67 11.14
CA LYS A 267 -16.70 -4.15 12.47
C LYS A 267 -15.29 -3.55 12.50
N LEU A 268 -14.30 -4.26 11.98
CA LEU A 268 -12.91 -3.79 11.88
C LEU A 268 -12.78 -2.56 10.98
N ASN A 269 -13.51 -2.52 9.87
CA ASN A 269 -13.57 -1.35 8.99
C ASN A 269 -14.11 -0.13 9.73
N ALA A 270 -15.26 -0.26 10.39
CA ALA A 270 -15.89 0.83 11.14
C ALA A 270 -14.96 1.39 12.24
N VAL A 271 -14.30 0.50 13.00
CA VAL A 271 -13.36 0.89 14.06
C VAL A 271 -12.12 1.59 13.50
N ALA A 272 -11.54 1.05 12.42
CA ALA A 272 -10.37 1.67 11.77
C ALA A 272 -10.72 3.03 11.16
N LEU A 273 -11.89 3.18 10.53
CA LEU A 273 -12.37 4.47 10.02
C LEU A 273 -12.59 5.49 11.14
N GLY A 274 -13.08 5.05 12.31
CA GLY A 274 -13.18 5.90 13.50
C GLY A 274 -11.82 6.39 13.97
N ALA A 275 -10.84 5.49 14.06
CA ALA A 275 -9.47 5.83 14.44
C ALA A 275 -8.84 6.84 13.47
N LEU A 276 -9.01 6.67 12.15
CA LEU A 276 -8.47 7.56 11.13
C LEU A 276 -9.12 8.97 11.11
N LYS A 277 -10.28 9.14 11.78
CA LYS A 277 -10.96 10.44 11.91
C LYS A 277 -10.65 11.13 13.25
N ALA A 278 -10.05 10.43 14.20
CA ALA A 278 -9.70 10.99 15.50
C ALA A 278 -8.65 12.11 15.32
N PRO A 279 -8.87 13.33 15.87
CA PRO A 279 -8.00 14.48 15.60
C PRO A 279 -6.55 14.25 16.00
N ASP A 280 -6.30 13.60 17.14
CA ASP A 280 -4.98 13.26 17.65
C ASP A 280 -4.23 12.25 16.74
N VAL A 281 -4.96 11.28 16.18
CA VAL A 281 -4.42 10.32 15.19
C VAL A 281 -4.05 11.04 13.90
N VAL A 282 -4.95 11.89 13.38
CA VAL A 282 -4.72 12.67 12.16
C VAL A 282 -3.50 13.55 12.32
N ASP A 283 -3.40 14.28 13.44
CA ASP A 283 -2.26 15.16 13.72
C ASP A 283 -0.94 14.39 13.84
N LYS A 284 -0.96 13.26 14.56
CA LYS A 284 0.22 12.41 14.74
C LYS A 284 0.71 11.83 13.42
N LEU A 285 -0.20 11.34 12.58
CA LEU A 285 0.12 10.83 11.26
C LEU A 285 0.69 11.93 10.36
N ARG A 286 0.03 13.08 10.28
CA ARG A 286 0.46 14.20 9.43
C ARG A 286 1.82 14.77 9.82
N LYS A 287 2.08 14.93 11.13
CA LYS A 287 3.42 15.33 11.63
C LYS A 287 4.52 14.35 11.23
N SER A 288 4.18 13.10 11.00
CA SER A 288 5.11 12.06 10.51
C SER A 288 5.12 11.93 8.98
N GLY A 289 4.44 12.83 8.25
CA GLY A 289 4.40 12.86 6.79
C GLY A 289 3.39 11.90 6.15
N PHE A 290 2.51 11.30 6.95
CA PHE A 290 1.47 10.40 6.43
C PHE A 290 0.17 11.17 6.14
N GLU A 291 -0.52 10.77 5.09
CA GLU A 291 -1.90 11.16 4.82
C GLU A 291 -2.84 10.05 5.28
N PRO A 292 -3.76 10.31 6.23
CA PRO A 292 -4.81 9.37 6.57
C PRO A 292 -5.69 9.09 5.35
N LEU A 293 -6.08 7.83 5.16
CA LEU A 293 -6.96 7.40 4.09
C LEU A 293 -8.33 7.01 4.67
N GLY A 294 -8.77 5.82 4.42
CA GLY A 294 -10.05 5.27 4.82
C GLY A 294 -11.00 5.12 3.63
N SER A 295 -11.55 3.93 3.49
CA SER A 295 -12.61 3.65 2.53
C SER A 295 -13.37 2.38 2.95
N SER A 296 -14.42 2.05 2.22
CA SER A 296 -15.08 0.75 2.33
C SER A 296 -14.16 -0.39 1.86
N PRO A 297 -14.40 -1.63 2.31
CA PRO A 297 -13.69 -2.81 1.82
C PRO A 297 -13.78 -2.98 0.30
N ASP A 298 -14.93 -2.68 -0.29
CA ASP A 298 -15.17 -2.83 -1.72
C ASP A 298 -14.40 -1.80 -2.55
N GLU A 299 -14.29 -0.55 -2.08
CA GLU A 299 -13.45 0.49 -2.72
C GLU A 299 -11.98 0.13 -2.63
N PHE A 300 -11.55 -0.41 -1.49
CA PHE A 300 -10.16 -0.83 -1.34
C PHE A 300 -9.82 -2.06 -2.21
N THR A 301 -10.76 -2.99 -2.37
CA THR A 301 -10.63 -4.11 -3.33
C THR A 301 -10.42 -3.59 -4.76
N LYS A 302 -11.24 -2.61 -5.19
CA LYS A 302 -11.10 -1.99 -6.52
C LYS A 302 -9.74 -1.30 -6.69
N ARG A 303 -9.27 -0.60 -5.64
CA ARG A 303 -7.95 0.03 -5.65
C ARG A 303 -6.83 -0.99 -5.82
N ILE A 304 -6.82 -2.07 -5.04
CA ILE A 304 -5.81 -3.13 -5.15
C ILE A 304 -5.81 -3.74 -6.55
N ALA A 305 -7.00 -4.04 -7.11
CA ALA A 305 -7.13 -4.58 -8.46
C ALA A 305 -6.57 -3.62 -9.52
N SER A 306 -6.90 -2.32 -9.43
CA SER A 306 -6.35 -1.29 -10.32
C SER A 306 -4.83 -1.15 -10.18
N ASP A 307 -4.32 -1.19 -8.96
CA ASP A 307 -2.89 -1.12 -8.68
C ASP A 307 -2.14 -2.33 -9.25
N LEU A 308 -2.70 -3.56 -9.16
CA LEU A 308 -2.10 -4.76 -9.76
C LEU A 308 -1.92 -4.62 -11.28
N VAL A 309 -2.92 -4.06 -11.99
CA VAL A 309 -2.84 -3.80 -13.42
C VAL A 309 -1.77 -2.74 -13.71
N LYS A 310 -1.87 -1.59 -13.07
CA LYS A 310 -0.94 -0.46 -13.22
C LYS A 310 0.52 -0.86 -13.01
N TRP A 311 0.79 -1.54 -11.91
CA TRP A 311 2.16 -1.96 -11.58
C TRP A 311 2.64 -3.15 -12.44
N GLY A 312 1.71 -3.97 -12.94
CA GLY A 312 2.02 -5.01 -13.93
C GLY A 312 2.50 -4.42 -15.25
N GLU A 313 1.88 -3.35 -15.73
CA GLU A 313 2.30 -2.61 -16.93
C GLU A 313 3.66 -1.93 -16.72
N ALA A 314 3.82 -1.21 -15.61
CA ALA A 314 5.09 -0.57 -15.26
C ALA A 314 6.23 -1.58 -15.10
N GLY A 315 5.98 -2.72 -14.45
CA GLY A 315 6.96 -3.79 -14.30
C GLY A 315 7.35 -4.44 -15.63
N LYS A 316 6.40 -4.60 -16.55
CA LYS A 316 6.69 -5.10 -17.92
C LYS A 316 7.54 -4.08 -18.68
N ALA A 317 7.24 -2.79 -18.60
CA ALA A 317 8.03 -1.73 -19.22
C ALA A 317 9.46 -1.65 -18.68
N ALA A 318 9.62 -1.89 -17.37
CA ALA A 318 10.92 -1.97 -16.69
C ALA A 318 11.69 -3.29 -16.95
N GLY A 319 11.14 -4.23 -17.72
CA GLY A 319 11.75 -5.55 -17.94
C GLY A 319 11.78 -6.46 -16.72
N LEU A 320 10.95 -6.19 -15.68
CA LEU A 320 10.93 -6.93 -14.43
C LEU A 320 9.89 -8.07 -14.41
N LYS A 321 8.88 -7.99 -15.25
CA LYS A 321 7.88 -9.06 -15.37
C LYS A 321 8.42 -10.14 -16.29
N LYS A 322 8.71 -11.31 -15.74
CA LYS A 322 9.06 -12.53 -16.50
C LYS A 322 7.80 -13.31 -16.84
#